data_5e8a78b732c524aa68bede36b9016df2
#
_entry.id   5e8a78b732c524aa68bede36b9016df2
#
_cell.length_a   1.000
_cell.length_b   1.000
_cell.length_c   1.000
_cell.angle_alpha   90.00
_cell.angle_beta   90.00
_cell.angle_gamma   90.00
#
_symmetry.space_group_name_H-M   'P 1'
#
loop_
_entity.id
_entity.type
_entity.pdbx_description
1 polymer ?
#
loop_
_entity_poly.entity_id
_entity_poly.type
_entity_poly.pdbx_seq_one_letter_code
_entity_poly.pdbx_strand_id
1 'polypeptide(L)'
;MFFVFPDARARRFWMYDCVIPIDIAFVDPIGYVTAVHTMPAEDLRGEDESILAYESRLEGYSSAYPAQFAIELVPGSFESLGIAAGDRIPISPERLKTLGQAAEPD
;
A
#
# COMPACT_ATOMS: atom_id res chain seq x y z
N MET A 1 -0.22 2.72 -8.86
CA MET A 1 1.25 2.51 -8.89
C MET A 1 1.57 1.15 -8.29
N PHE A 2 2.58 0.49 -8.80
CA PHE A 2 2.94 -0.86 -8.39
C PHE A 2 4.35 -0.84 -7.79
N PHE A 3 4.47 -1.29 -6.53
CA PHE A 3 5.74 -1.29 -5.81
C PHE A 3 6.24 -2.71 -5.60
N VAL A 4 7.55 -2.90 -5.77
CA VAL A 4 8.25 -4.15 -5.45
C VAL A 4 9.28 -3.84 -4.37
N PHE A 5 9.16 -4.47 -3.21
CA PHE A 5 10.09 -4.31 -2.11
C PHE A 5 11.21 -5.35 -2.20
N PRO A 6 12.39 -5.07 -1.64
CA PRO A 6 13.53 -6.00 -1.74
C PRO A 6 13.32 -7.30 -0.95
N ASP A 7 12.43 -7.31 0.04
CA ASP A 7 12.14 -8.47 0.87
C ASP A 7 10.68 -8.50 1.27
N ALA A 8 10.26 -9.63 1.85
CA ALA A 8 8.93 -9.77 2.43
C ALA A 8 9.02 -9.45 3.92
N ARG A 9 8.23 -8.47 4.35
CA ARG A 9 8.05 -8.13 5.77
C ARG A 9 6.68 -7.51 5.99
N ALA A 10 6.24 -7.46 7.24
CA ALA A 10 5.05 -6.70 7.59
C ALA A 10 5.32 -5.23 7.32
N ARG A 11 4.39 -4.58 6.60
CA ARG A 11 4.56 -3.19 6.16
C ARG A 11 3.41 -2.35 6.66
N ARG A 12 3.67 -1.03 6.71
CA ARG A 12 2.68 -0.06 7.11
C ARG A 12 2.85 1.18 6.25
N PHE A 13 1.79 1.55 5.55
CA PHE A 13 1.75 2.74 4.71
C PHE A 13 0.94 3.84 5.38
N TRP A 14 1.24 5.07 5.06
CA TRP A 14 0.50 6.24 5.49
C TRP A 14 0.38 7.23 4.33
N MET A 15 -0.55 8.20 4.49
CA MET A 15 -0.82 9.21 3.47
C MET A 15 0.02 10.47 3.70
N TYR A 16 1.32 10.27 3.91
CA TYR A 16 2.25 11.38 4.14
C TYR A 16 2.35 12.22 2.87
N ASP A 17 2.07 13.54 2.98
CA ASP A 17 2.15 14.49 1.86
C ASP A 17 1.26 14.12 0.68
N CYS A 18 0.17 13.39 0.94
CA CYS A 18 -0.74 12.90 -0.09
C CYS A 18 -2.14 13.41 0.16
N VAL A 19 -2.69 14.15 -0.80
CA VAL A 19 -4.00 14.81 -0.69
C VAL A 19 -5.08 14.17 -1.55
N ILE A 20 -4.78 13.04 -2.22
CA ILE A 20 -5.77 12.29 -2.99
C ILE A 20 -6.02 10.94 -2.32
N PRO A 21 -7.27 10.45 -2.29
CA PRO A 21 -7.54 9.12 -1.73
C PRO A 21 -6.98 8.03 -2.64
N ILE A 22 -6.54 6.93 -2.04
CA ILE A 22 -5.90 5.80 -2.75
C ILE A 22 -6.40 4.50 -2.15
N ASP A 23 -6.73 3.53 -3.01
CA ASP A 23 -6.85 2.14 -2.60
C ASP A 23 -5.50 1.46 -2.67
N ILE A 24 -5.17 0.65 -1.67
CA ILE A 24 -3.93 -0.12 -1.65
C ILE A 24 -4.22 -1.60 -1.36
N ALA A 25 -3.55 -2.47 -2.10
CA ALA A 25 -3.50 -3.90 -1.80
C ALA A 25 -2.05 -4.32 -1.55
N PHE A 26 -1.83 -5.04 -0.45
CA PHE A 26 -0.55 -5.65 -0.15
C PHE A 26 -0.56 -7.10 -0.62
N VAL A 27 0.55 -7.56 -1.19
CA VAL A 27 0.66 -8.89 -1.78
C VAL A 27 1.91 -9.57 -1.26
N ASP A 28 1.79 -10.83 -0.88
CA ASP A 28 2.90 -11.61 -0.35
C ASP A 28 3.82 -12.13 -1.49
N PRO A 29 4.97 -12.75 -1.16
CA PRO A 29 5.93 -13.19 -2.19
C PRO A 29 5.39 -14.20 -3.18
N ILE A 30 4.32 -14.92 -2.87
CA ILE A 30 3.75 -15.94 -3.76
C ILE A 30 2.46 -15.49 -4.44
N GLY A 31 2.07 -14.22 -4.25
CA GLY A 31 0.98 -13.60 -5.00
C GLY A 31 -0.37 -13.53 -4.31
N TYR A 32 -0.45 -13.84 -3.00
CA TYR A 32 -1.69 -13.69 -2.25
C TYR A 32 -1.83 -12.29 -1.70
N VAL A 33 -3.04 -11.74 -1.80
CA VAL A 33 -3.38 -10.44 -1.21
C VAL A 33 -3.48 -10.61 0.31
N THR A 34 -2.68 -9.86 1.05
CA THR A 34 -2.65 -9.94 2.52
C THR A 34 -3.60 -8.95 3.17
N ALA A 35 -3.80 -7.79 2.55
CA ALA A 35 -4.70 -6.76 3.05
C ALA A 35 -5.08 -5.80 1.93
N VAL A 36 -6.28 -5.24 2.01
CA VAL A 36 -6.76 -4.18 1.11
C VAL A 36 -7.30 -3.06 1.98
N HIS A 37 -6.90 -1.82 1.70
CA HIS A 37 -7.39 -0.65 2.42
C HIS A 37 -7.78 0.45 1.44
N THR A 38 -8.80 1.22 1.80
CA THR A 38 -9.05 2.53 1.19
C THR A 38 -8.45 3.57 2.12
N MET A 39 -7.48 4.32 1.61
CA MET A 39 -6.77 5.35 2.36
C MET A 39 -7.35 6.72 1.98
N PRO A 40 -8.21 7.33 2.82
CA PRO A 40 -8.72 8.67 2.54
C PRO A 40 -7.59 9.69 2.50
N ALA A 41 -7.80 10.77 1.74
CA ALA A 41 -6.88 11.89 1.76
C ALA A 41 -6.76 12.45 3.19
N GLU A 42 -5.55 12.90 3.54
CA GLU A 42 -5.29 13.54 4.82
C GLU A 42 -4.81 14.97 4.59
N ASP A 43 -5.12 15.86 5.52
CA ASP A 43 -4.68 17.25 5.43
C ASP A 43 -3.16 17.33 5.46
N LEU A 44 -2.61 18.22 4.65
CA LEU A 44 -1.18 18.52 4.68
C LEU A 44 -0.79 19.08 6.05
N ARG A 45 0.49 18.99 6.35
CA ARG A 45 1.04 19.58 7.57
C ARG A 45 0.71 21.07 7.63
N GLY A 46 0.15 21.51 8.75
CA GLY A 46 -0.15 22.92 8.97
C GLY A 46 1.10 23.77 9.16
N GLU A 47 0.96 25.07 8.94
CA GLU A 47 2.09 26.03 9.07
C GLU A 47 2.77 25.96 10.43
N ASP A 48 1.96 25.83 11.49
CA ASP A 48 2.47 25.80 12.86
C ASP A 48 2.57 24.38 13.42
N GLU A 49 2.34 23.38 12.59
CA GLU A 49 2.38 21.97 12.99
C GLU A 49 3.79 21.41 12.84
N SER A 50 4.33 20.83 13.92
CA SER A 50 5.63 20.15 13.85
C SER A 50 5.52 18.87 13.01
N ILE A 51 6.67 18.41 12.49
CA ILE A 51 6.72 17.14 11.78
C ILE A 51 6.25 15.99 12.68
N LEU A 52 6.67 15.99 13.94
CA LEU A 52 6.25 14.95 14.89
C LEU A 52 4.74 14.95 15.12
N ALA A 53 4.12 16.12 15.28
CA ALA A 53 2.67 16.22 15.45
C ALA A 53 1.94 15.74 14.20
N TYR A 54 2.43 16.12 13.02
CA TYR A 54 1.86 15.69 11.75
C TYR A 54 1.93 14.16 11.60
N GLU A 55 3.09 13.58 11.79
CA GLU A 55 3.27 12.13 11.68
C GLU A 55 2.44 11.36 12.69
N SER A 56 2.28 11.91 13.90
CA SER A 56 1.52 11.27 14.97
C SER A 56 0.02 11.15 14.67
N ARG A 57 -0.52 12.05 13.84
CA ARG A 57 -1.96 12.01 13.50
C ARG A 57 -2.28 11.23 12.22
N LEU A 58 -1.27 10.86 11.45
CA LEU A 58 -1.49 10.09 10.22
C LEU A 58 -1.83 8.65 10.56
N GLU A 59 -2.90 8.13 9.94
CA GLU A 59 -3.25 6.74 10.10
C GLU A 59 -2.27 5.84 9.35
N GLY A 60 -1.92 4.71 9.96
CA GLY A 60 -1.11 3.69 9.32
C GLY A 60 -1.97 2.53 8.84
N TYR A 61 -1.65 2.02 7.66
CA TYR A 61 -2.39 0.94 7.01
C TYR A 61 -1.49 -0.27 6.90
N SER A 62 -1.82 -1.33 7.63
CA SER A 62 -0.98 -2.51 7.79
C SER A 62 -1.18 -3.50 6.65
N SER A 63 -0.08 -4.15 6.24
CA SER A 63 -0.15 -5.31 5.34
C SER A 63 -0.72 -6.56 6.03
N ALA A 64 -0.87 -6.57 7.35
CA ALA A 64 -1.31 -7.66 8.21
C ALA A 64 -0.31 -8.83 8.27
N TYR A 65 0.24 -9.20 7.13
CA TYR A 65 1.23 -10.30 6.99
C TYR A 65 2.41 -9.80 6.16
N PRO A 66 3.54 -10.53 6.14
CA PRO A 66 4.68 -10.14 5.32
C PRO A 66 4.29 -9.96 3.85
N ALA A 67 4.57 -8.77 3.31
CA ALA A 67 4.25 -8.42 1.93
C ALA A 67 5.52 -8.01 1.19
N GLN A 68 5.59 -8.36 -0.09
CA GLN A 68 6.68 -7.95 -0.97
C GLN A 68 6.21 -7.01 -2.08
N PHE A 69 4.92 -6.88 -2.27
CA PHE A 69 4.34 -6.00 -3.29
C PHE A 69 3.26 -5.13 -2.70
N ALA A 70 3.08 -3.94 -3.27
CA ALA A 70 1.95 -3.08 -2.97
C ALA A 70 1.42 -2.50 -4.29
N ILE A 71 0.09 -2.50 -4.44
CA ILE A 71 -0.60 -2.00 -5.62
C ILE A 71 -1.50 -0.85 -5.19
N GLU A 72 -1.29 0.34 -5.75
CA GLU A 72 -2.12 1.51 -5.48
C GLU A 72 -2.96 1.83 -6.71
N LEU A 73 -4.26 1.94 -6.50
CA LEU A 73 -5.24 2.25 -7.54
C LEU A 73 -6.19 3.35 -7.03
N VAL A 74 -7.02 3.87 -7.93
CA VAL A 74 -8.06 4.82 -7.52
C VAL A 74 -9.07 4.13 -6.61
N PRO A 75 -9.71 4.87 -5.66
CA PRO A 75 -10.66 4.29 -4.73
C PRO A 75 -11.80 3.53 -5.44
N GLY A 76 -12.16 2.39 -4.89
CA GLY A 76 -13.19 1.52 -5.45
C GLY A 76 -12.68 0.51 -6.48
N SER A 77 -11.41 0.60 -6.88
CA SER A 77 -10.86 -0.27 -7.92
C SER A 77 -10.84 -1.74 -7.52
N PHE A 78 -10.40 -2.05 -6.29
CA PHE A 78 -10.32 -3.44 -5.85
C PHE A 78 -11.70 -4.06 -5.67
N GLU A 79 -12.67 -3.30 -5.17
CA GLU A 79 -14.05 -3.76 -5.09
C GLU A 79 -14.61 -4.07 -6.49
N SER A 80 -14.41 -3.16 -7.45
CA SER A 80 -14.85 -3.36 -8.83
C SER A 80 -14.21 -4.57 -9.48
N LEU A 81 -12.94 -4.85 -9.17
CA LEU A 81 -12.22 -6.00 -9.69
C LEU A 81 -12.51 -7.29 -8.92
N GLY A 82 -13.24 -7.21 -7.81
CA GLY A 82 -13.53 -8.36 -6.95
C GLY A 82 -12.30 -8.88 -6.21
N ILE A 83 -11.34 -8.02 -5.90
CA ILE A 83 -10.10 -8.39 -5.22
C ILE A 83 -10.22 -8.06 -3.73
N ALA A 84 -9.97 -9.06 -2.88
CA ALA A 84 -10.03 -8.94 -1.43
C ALA A 84 -8.86 -9.69 -0.79
N ALA A 85 -8.64 -9.46 0.50
CA ALA A 85 -7.64 -10.21 1.27
C ALA A 85 -7.93 -11.70 1.17
N GLY A 86 -6.87 -12.48 0.96
CA GLY A 86 -6.96 -13.93 0.75
C GLY A 86 -7.01 -14.35 -0.71
N ASP A 87 -7.29 -13.43 -1.63
CA ASP A 87 -7.29 -13.73 -3.06
C ASP A 87 -5.87 -13.83 -3.60
N ARG A 88 -5.71 -14.63 -4.63
CA ARG A 88 -4.44 -14.73 -5.36
C ARG A 88 -4.49 -13.88 -6.61
N ILE A 89 -3.45 -13.06 -6.80
CA ILE A 89 -3.27 -12.30 -8.03
C ILE A 89 -2.89 -13.28 -9.15
N PRO A 90 -3.59 -13.29 -10.31
CA PRO A 90 -3.34 -14.26 -11.38
C PRO A 90 -2.12 -13.90 -12.25
N ILE A 91 -1.06 -13.38 -11.63
CA ILE A 91 0.20 -13.01 -12.27
C ILE A 91 1.31 -13.61 -11.43
N SER A 92 2.28 -14.27 -12.06
CA SER A 92 3.37 -14.91 -11.31
C SER A 92 4.20 -13.88 -10.53
N PRO A 93 4.79 -14.26 -9.40
CA PRO A 93 5.67 -13.36 -8.64
C PRO A 93 6.84 -12.84 -9.45
N GLU A 94 7.41 -13.64 -10.34
CA GLU A 94 8.50 -13.21 -11.24
C GLU A 94 8.02 -12.10 -12.18
N ARG A 95 6.82 -12.23 -12.72
CA ARG A 95 6.22 -11.22 -13.58
C ARG A 95 5.91 -9.94 -12.80
N LEU A 96 5.41 -10.08 -11.58
CA LEU A 96 5.17 -8.94 -10.70
C LEU A 96 6.44 -8.16 -10.45
N LYS A 97 7.56 -8.84 -10.21
CA LYS A 97 8.86 -8.18 -9.98
C LYS A 97 9.35 -7.39 -11.19
N THR A 98 9.02 -7.83 -12.40
CA THR A 98 9.42 -7.12 -13.62
C THR A 98 8.50 -5.97 -13.99
N LEU A 99 7.23 -6.00 -13.56
CA LEU A 99 6.23 -4.97 -13.87
C LEU A 99 6.27 -3.81 -12.90
N GLY A 100 6.71 -4.06 -11.67
CA GLY A 100 6.66 -3.06 -10.61
C GLY A 100 7.90 -2.17 -10.59
N GLN A 101 7.80 -1.06 -9.86
CA GLN A 101 8.93 -0.19 -9.56
C GLN A 101 9.59 -0.67 -8.28
N ALA A 102 10.93 -0.65 -8.25
CA ALA A 102 11.66 -0.93 -7.02
C ALA A 102 11.29 0.13 -5.97
N ALA A 103 10.99 -0.32 -4.74
CA ALA A 103 10.62 0.54 -3.63
C ALA A 103 11.72 0.54 -2.57
N GLU A 104 11.86 1.69 -1.88
CA GLU A 104 12.74 1.78 -0.73
C GLU A 104 12.21 0.87 0.40
N PRO A 105 13.10 0.26 1.18
CA PRO A 105 12.68 -0.47 2.38
C PRO A 105 11.99 0.47 3.37
N ASP A 106 11.00 -0.04 4.05
CA ASP A 106 10.25 0.72 5.07
C ASP A 106 11.14 1.10 6.25
#